data_3eeefd3f600df86d2bcfb9303b2395c3
#
_entry.id   3eeefd3f600df86d2bcfb9303b2395c3
#
_cell.length_a   1.000
_cell.length_b   1.000
_cell.length_c   1.000
_cell.angle_alpha   90.00
_cell.angle_beta   90.00
_cell.angle_gamma   90.00
#
_symmetry.space_group_name_H-M   'P 1'
#
loop_
_entity.id
_entity.type
_entity.pdbx_description
1 polymer ?
#
loop_
_entity_poly.entity_id
_entity_poly.type
_entity_poly.pdbx_seq_one_letter_code
_entity_poly.pdbx_strand_id
1 'polypeptide(L)'
;MPNMSLKKNEMPSQAPDVRNKNFLEVALGYTEEQALDEAQRCLHCKNKPCVAGCPVGIHIPDFIAKVAEGDFEGAYQIITQQSSLPAVCGRVCPQETQCEQKCVRGIKGEPVGIGRLERFVADWHNKNVCEAPRKPTPNGHKVAVIGSGPSGLTCAGDLAKKGYAVTVFEALHTAGGVLVYGIPEFRLPKDIVQKEIDGLKALGVDVQTNMVIGRVLSIDELLEQGYEAVFIGSGAGLPRFMNIPGENLKGVYSANEFLTRVNLMKAYQPGSDTPIEHAKRVAVVGGGNVAMDAARCAKRLGAEEVFIVYRRSEKELPARAEEVEHAKEEGIVFHLLNNPTQILGDENGNVKGMECIRMELGEPDASGRRRPVEVPGSEFTLDVDCVIMAIGTSPNPLIKSTTEGLETQKWGGIIVNEETGLTSREGVYAGGDAVTGAATVILAMGAGKTAATAIDQYIQSKA
;
A
#
# COMPACT_ATOMS: atom_id res chain seq x y z
N MET A 1 -31.58 6.98 17.72
CA MET A 1 -32.32 6.75 16.45
C MET A 1 -31.29 6.66 15.33
N PRO A 2 -31.49 5.86 14.28
CA PRO A 2 -30.55 5.82 13.17
C PRO A 2 -30.37 7.21 12.53
N ASN A 3 -29.14 7.60 12.26
CA ASN A 3 -28.84 8.82 11.53
C ASN A 3 -29.12 8.59 10.03
N MET A 4 -30.11 9.28 9.48
CA MET A 4 -30.55 9.14 8.09
C MET A 4 -29.92 10.16 7.13
N SER A 5 -28.91 10.92 7.58
CA SER A 5 -28.16 11.85 6.71
C SER A 5 -27.67 11.15 5.43
N LEU A 6 -27.85 11.78 4.29
CA LEU A 6 -27.39 11.28 2.99
C LEU A 6 -25.89 11.47 2.80
N LYS A 7 -25.27 12.35 3.58
CA LYS A 7 -23.83 12.59 3.58
C LYS A 7 -23.16 11.92 4.78
N LYS A 8 -21.96 11.42 4.60
CA LYS A 8 -21.10 10.96 5.70
C LYS A 8 -20.41 12.15 6.36
N ASN A 9 -19.98 11.98 7.59
CA ASN A 9 -19.18 12.98 8.28
C ASN A 9 -17.89 13.26 7.49
N GLU A 10 -17.56 14.53 7.31
CA GLU A 10 -16.31 14.92 6.65
C GLU A 10 -15.11 14.52 7.49
N MET A 11 -14.02 14.11 6.82
CA MET A 11 -12.76 13.86 7.49
C MET A 11 -12.06 15.19 7.78
N PRO A 12 -11.84 15.55 9.05
CA PRO A 12 -11.03 16.72 9.35
C PRO A 12 -9.63 16.60 8.73
N SER A 13 -9.17 17.65 8.08
CA SER A 13 -7.85 17.66 7.42
C SER A 13 -7.17 19.02 7.56
N GLN A 14 -5.82 19.00 7.42
CA GLN A 14 -5.05 20.25 7.34
C GLN A 14 -5.44 21.03 6.07
N ALA A 15 -5.47 22.37 6.17
CA ALA A 15 -5.71 23.24 5.03
C ALA A 15 -4.66 23.02 3.91
N PRO A 16 -5.04 23.06 2.62
CA PRO A 16 -4.14 22.71 1.50
C PRO A 16 -2.86 23.54 1.43
N ASP A 17 -2.94 24.85 1.71
CA ASP A 17 -1.81 25.79 1.72
C ASP A 17 -0.86 25.61 2.93
N VAL A 18 -1.31 24.91 3.95
CA VAL A 18 -0.50 24.53 5.13
C VAL A 18 0.14 23.15 4.91
N ARG A 19 -0.70 22.16 4.53
CA ARG A 19 -0.24 20.76 4.43
C ARG A 19 0.75 20.51 3.32
N ASN A 20 0.73 21.30 2.23
CA ASN A 20 1.68 21.17 1.12
C ASN A 20 3.11 21.63 1.45
N LYS A 21 3.36 22.09 2.68
CA LYS A 21 4.66 22.57 3.18
C LYS A 21 5.22 21.74 4.34
N ASN A 22 4.53 20.70 4.75
CA ASN A 22 4.95 19.86 5.87
C ASN A 22 4.67 18.37 5.60
N PHE A 23 5.26 17.49 6.41
CA PHE A 23 5.06 16.03 6.32
C PHE A 23 4.17 15.47 7.44
N LEU A 24 3.48 16.33 8.20
CA LEU A 24 2.50 15.88 9.19
C LEU A 24 1.29 15.24 8.53
N GLU A 25 0.62 14.33 9.24
CA GLU A 25 -0.55 13.62 8.72
C GLU A 25 -1.63 14.60 8.23
N VAL A 26 -2.10 14.42 7.00
CA VAL A 26 -3.06 15.32 6.34
C VAL A 26 -4.45 15.18 6.94
N ALA A 27 -4.97 13.95 7.00
CA ALA A 27 -6.25 13.66 7.61
C ALA A 27 -6.08 13.55 9.13
N LEU A 28 -6.91 14.26 9.91
CA LEU A 28 -6.75 14.38 11.36
C LEU A 28 -7.52 13.31 12.17
N GLY A 29 -8.36 12.52 11.50
CA GLY A 29 -9.21 11.52 12.14
C GLY A 29 -10.53 12.09 12.67
N TYR A 30 -11.47 11.21 12.98
CA TYR A 30 -12.73 11.59 13.61
C TYR A 30 -12.55 11.88 15.11
N THR A 31 -13.35 12.83 15.62
CA THR A 31 -13.62 12.94 17.05
C THR A 31 -14.56 11.80 17.50
N GLU A 32 -14.69 11.57 18.82
CA GLU A 32 -15.66 10.60 19.33
C GLU A 32 -17.09 10.92 18.90
N GLU A 33 -17.47 12.21 18.91
CA GLU A 33 -18.80 12.66 18.48
C GLU A 33 -19.06 12.35 17.00
N GLN A 34 -18.08 12.63 16.13
CA GLN A 34 -18.18 12.31 14.71
C GLN A 34 -18.26 10.80 14.46
N ALA A 35 -17.49 10.00 15.21
CA ALA A 35 -17.49 8.56 15.10
C ALA A 35 -18.84 7.95 15.54
N LEU A 36 -19.39 8.42 16.65
CA LEU A 36 -20.71 8.00 17.13
C LEU A 36 -21.82 8.35 16.13
N ASP A 37 -21.82 9.58 15.60
CA ASP A 37 -22.79 10.03 14.61
C ASP A 37 -22.69 9.25 13.31
N GLU A 38 -21.47 9.03 12.79
CA GLU A 38 -21.25 8.26 11.56
C GLU A 38 -21.64 6.79 11.74
N ALA A 39 -21.35 6.19 12.89
CA ALA A 39 -21.72 4.81 13.18
C ALA A 39 -23.23 4.60 13.17
N GLN A 40 -24.02 5.59 13.61
CA GLN A 40 -25.48 5.55 13.59
C GLN A 40 -26.06 5.57 12.16
N ARG A 41 -25.29 5.89 11.14
CA ARG A 41 -25.70 5.81 9.74
C ARG A 41 -25.74 4.36 9.23
N CYS A 42 -25.13 3.40 9.92
CA CYS A 42 -25.15 1.99 9.51
C CYS A 42 -26.57 1.41 9.66
N LEU A 43 -27.02 0.72 8.61
CA LEU A 43 -28.34 0.08 8.58
C LEU A 43 -28.34 -1.36 9.12
N HIS A 44 -27.21 -1.88 9.55
CA HIS A 44 -27.04 -3.26 10.03
C HIS A 44 -27.70 -4.29 9.08
N CYS A 45 -27.38 -4.20 7.77
CA CYS A 45 -27.99 -5.00 6.72
C CYS A 45 -27.86 -6.50 6.97
N LYS A 46 -28.94 -7.25 6.83
CA LYS A 46 -28.95 -8.71 7.04
C LYS A 46 -27.93 -9.45 6.18
N ASN A 47 -27.75 -9.03 4.92
CA ASN A 47 -26.82 -9.67 3.97
C ASN A 47 -25.38 -9.15 4.06
N LYS A 48 -25.10 -8.14 4.90
CA LYS A 48 -23.76 -7.58 5.16
C LYS A 48 -22.89 -7.39 3.91
N PRO A 49 -23.36 -6.71 2.83
CA PRO A 49 -22.63 -6.67 1.55
C PRO A 49 -21.25 -6.00 1.66
N CYS A 50 -21.05 -5.09 2.62
CA CYS A 50 -19.76 -4.46 2.90
C CYS A 50 -18.69 -5.47 3.35
N VAL A 51 -19.08 -6.54 4.07
CA VAL A 51 -18.14 -7.60 4.49
C VAL A 51 -17.57 -8.33 3.26
N ALA A 52 -18.43 -8.67 2.29
CA ALA A 52 -18.00 -9.29 1.04
C ALA A 52 -17.11 -8.36 0.17
N GLY A 53 -17.16 -7.05 0.42
CA GLY A 53 -16.28 -6.06 -0.21
C GLY A 53 -14.93 -5.90 0.49
N CYS A 54 -14.70 -6.53 1.65
CA CYS A 54 -13.45 -6.45 2.38
C CYS A 54 -12.56 -7.67 2.09
N PRO A 55 -11.37 -7.51 1.51
CA PRO A 55 -10.48 -8.63 1.16
C PRO A 55 -10.04 -9.50 2.34
N VAL A 56 -10.08 -8.98 3.57
CA VAL A 56 -9.78 -9.76 4.79
C VAL A 56 -11.03 -10.17 5.57
N GLY A 57 -12.22 -9.73 5.14
CA GLY A 57 -13.50 -10.18 5.71
C GLY A 57 -13.83 -9.61 7.09
N ILE A 58 -13.46 -8.35 7.39
CA ILE A 58 -13.82 -7.68 8.66
C ILE A 58 -15.34 -7.73 8.86
N HIS A 59 -15.78 -8.05 10.07
CA HIS A 59 -17.19 -8.04 10.48
C HIS A 59 -17.71 -6.60 10.65
N ILE A 60 -17.82 -5.87 9.54
CA ILE A 60 -18.03 -4.42 9.48
C ILE A 60 -19.27 -3.95 10.25
N PRO A 61 -20.50 -4.50 10.05
CA PRO A 61 -21.64 -4.04 10.81
C PRO A 61 -21.51 -4.28 12.31
N ASP A 62 -20.77 -5.32 12.69
CA ASP A 62 -20.64 -5.72 14.10
C ASP A 62 -19.70 -4.75 14.85
N PHE A 63 -18.55 -4.37 14.25
CA PHE A 63 -17.70 -3.36 14.88
C PHE A 63 -18.34 -1.96 14.87
N ILE A 64 -19.10 -1.61 13.83
CA ILE A 64 -19.81 -0.32 13.77
C ILE A 64 -20.90 -0.26 14.83
N ALA A 65 -21.58 -1.37 15.12
CA ALA A 65 -22.54 -1.44 16.23
C ALA A 65 -21.87 -1.11 17.56
N LYS A 66 -20.69 -1.67 17.81
CA LYS A 66 -19.89 -1.37 19.00
C LYS A 66 -19.48 0.11 19.09
N VAL A 67 -19.08 0.71 17.97
CA VAL A 67 -18.81 2.15 17.93
C VAL A 67 -20.06 2.95 18.30
N ALA A 68 -21.24 2.60 17.75
CA ALA A 68 -22.48 3.30 18.05
C ALA A 68 -22.93 3.16 19.54
N GLU A 69 -22.49 2.10 20.21
CA GLU A 69 -22.68 1.87 21.65
C GLU A 69 -21.66 2.62 22.53
N GLY A 70 -20.60 3.19 21.94
CA GLY A 70 -19.46 3.79 22.66
C GLY A 70 -18.45 2.75 23.18
N ASP A 71 -18.59 1.48 22.80
CA ASP A 71 -17.67 0.38 23.14
C ASP A 71 -16.55 0.27 22.10
N PHE A 72 -15.62 1.24 22.13
CA PHE A 72 -14.56 1.34 21.13
C PHE A 72 -13.54 0.21 21.22
N GLU A 73 -13.25 -0.29 22.44
CA GLU A 73 -12.37 -1.44 22.61
C GLU A 73 -13.02 -2.72 22.08
N GLY A 74 -14.31 -2.94 22.35
CA GLY A 74 -15.06 -4.05 21.76
C GLY A 74 -15.08 -3.99 20.22
N ALA A 75 -15.16 -2.79 19.64
CA ALA A 75 -15.04 -2.59 18.20
C ALA A 75 -13.65 -2.99 17.68
N TYR A 76 -12.58 -2.58 18.37
CA TYR A 76 -11.20 -2.96 18.03
C TYR A 76 -11.00 -4.48 18.05
N GLN A 77 -11.49 -5.15 19.08
CA GLN A 77 -11.42 -6.60 19.20
C GLN A 77 -12.12 -7.32 18.03
N ILE A 78 -13.25 -6.80 17.55
CA ILE A 78 -13.94 -7.36 16.37
C ILE A 78 -13.10 -7.17 15.11
N ILE A 79 -12.53 -6.00 14.90
CA ILE A 79 -11.68 -5.71 13.72
C ILE A 79 -10.46 -6.64 13.71
N THR A 80 -9.78 -6.79 14.83
CA THR A 80 -8.52 -7.55 14.95
C THR A 80 -8.68 -9.06 14.87
N GLN A 81 -9.91 -9.59 14.91
CA GLN A 81 -10.18 -10.98 14.56
C GLN A 81 -9.80 -11.27 13.09
N GLN A 82 -9.92 -10.28 12.22
CA GLN A 82 -9.72 -10.45 10.77
C GLN A 82 -8.55 -9.63 10.23
N SER A 83 -8.26 -8.47 10.79
CA SER A 83 -7.21 -7.55 10.35
C SER A 83 -6.04 -7.53 11.34
N SER A 84 -4.83 -7.71 10.84
CA SER A 84 -3.61 -7.58 11.65
C SER A 84 -3.01 -6.16 11.62
N LEU A 85 -3.56 -5.26 10.79
CA LEU A 85 -3.05 -3.90 10.57
C LEU A 85 -4.20 -2.87 10.51
N PRO A 86 -5.08 -2.76 11.51
CA PRO A 86 -6.28 -1.92 11.43
C PRO A 86 -5.96 -0.42 11.29
N ALA A 87 -4.95 0.09 11.99
CA ALA A 87 -4.58 1.51 11.91
C ALA A 87 -4.01 1.90 10.53
N VAL A 88 -3.35 0.95 9.86
CA VAL A 88 -2.90 1.09 8.47
C VAL A 88 -4.09 1.05 7.51
N CYS A 89 -4.96 0.03 7.63
CA CYS A 89 -6.11 -0.15 6.74
C CYS A 89 -7.05 1.04 6.76
N GLY A 90 -7.36 1.57 7.93
CA GLY A 90 -8.21 2.75 8.07
C GLY A 90 -7.69 4.00 7.36
N ARG A 91 -6.35 4.07 7.10
CA ARG A 91 -5.70 5.19 6.40
C ARG A 91 -5.54 4.98 4.90
N VAL A 92 -5.18 3.76 4.47
CA VAL A 92 -4.68 3.55 3.09
C VAL A 92 -5.55 2.66 2.21
N CYS A 93 -6.54 1.95 2.75
CA CYS A 93 -7.46 1.16 1.93
C CYS A 93 -8.23 2.04 0.95
N PRO A 94 -8.42 1.62 -0.31
CA PRO A 94 -9.31 2.28 -1.27
C PRO A 94 -10.76 1.86 -0.99
N GLN A 95 -11.31 2.31 0.14
CA GLN A 95 -12.64 1.90 0.62
C GLN A 95 -13.74 2.18 -0.40
N GLU A 96 -13.59 3.28 -1.16
CA GLU A 96 -14.50 3.71 -2.23
C GLU A 96 -14.69 2.68 -3.35
N THR A 97 -13.74 1.76 -3.53
CA THR A 97 -13.81 0.68 -4.53
C THR A 97 -14.00 -0.70 -3.91
N GLN A 98 -14.11 -0.78 -2.58
CA GLN A 98 -14.17 -2.03 -1.81
C GLN A 98 -15.41 -2.07 -0.89
N CYS A 99 -15.20 -1.99 0.43
CA CYS A 99 -16.29 -2.13 1.41
C CYS A 99 -17.33 -1.00 1.30
N GLU A 100 -16.93 0.24 1.11
CA GLU A 100 -17.84 1.39 0.97
C GLU A 100 -18.63 1.33 -0.36
N GLN A 101 -18.00 0.84 -1.45
CA GLN A 101 -18.71 0.62 -2.72
C GLN A 101 -19.91 -0.34 -2.58
N LYS A 102 -19.82 -1.30 -1.68
CA LYS A 102 -20.88 -2.28 -1.43
C LYS A 102 -21.90 -1.81 -0.38
N CYS A 103 -21.67 -0.67 0.24
CA CYS A 103 -22.57 -0.16 1.28
C CYS A 103 -23.93 0.28 0.69
N VAL A 104 -25.02 -0.25 1.26
CA VAL A 104 -26.40 0.04 0.81
C VAL A 104 -26.73 1.53 0.90
N ARG A 105 -26.12 2.27 1.84
CA ARG A 105 -26.28 3.72 1.96
C ARG A 105 -25.83 4.47 0.70
N GLY A 106 -24.83 3.94 0.01
CA GLY A 106 -24.30 4.47 -1.25
C GLY A 106 -25.30 4.48 -2.42
N ILE A 107 -26.44 3.78 -2.33
CA ILE A 107 -27.47 3.73 -3.39
C ILE A 107 -28.22 5.08 -3.49
N LYS A 108 -28.47 5.74 -2.35
CA LYS A 108 -29.26 6.98 -2.30
C LYS A 108 -28.47 8.20 -1.80
N GLY A 109 -27.25 8.02 -1.38
CA GLY A 109 -26.39 9.05 -0.83
C GLY A 109 -24.95 8.56 -0.75
N GLU A 110 -24.20 9.00 0.24
CA GLU A 110 -22.85 8.53 0.48
C GLU A 110 -22.86 7.25 1.35
N PRO A 111 -21.95 6.30 1.09
CA PRO A 111 -21.77 5.14 1.96
C PRO A 111 -21.42 5.56 3.38
N VAL A 112 -21.53 4.65 4.33
CA VAL A 112 -20.97 4.83 5.67
C VAL A 112 -19.45 4.95 5.54
N GLY A 113 -18.85 5.87 6.28
CA GLY A 113 -17.39 6.08 6.34
C GLY A 113 -16.69 4.94 7.09
N ILE A 114 -16.71 3.75 6.49
CA ILE A 114 -16.24 2.50 7.13
C ILE A 114 -14.75 2.60 7.48
N GLY A 115 -13.91 3.03 6.54
CA GLY A 115 -12.49 3.18 6.79
C GLY A 115 -12.17 4.28 7.80
N ARG A 116 -12.97 5.36 7.82
CA ARG A 116 -12.84 6.44 8.81
C ARG A 116 -13.15 5.95 10.22
N LEU A 117 -14.17 5.09 10.36
CA LEU A 117 -14.51 4.44 11.65
C LEU A 117 -13.46 3.41 12.06
N GLU A 118 -12.95 2.59 11.14
CA GLU A 118 -11.86 1.64 11.39
C GLU A 118 -10.61 2.39 11.91
N ARG A 119 -10.23 3.48 11.26
CA ARG A 119 -9.13 4.35 11.70
C ARG A 119 -9.39 4.90 13.09
N PHE A 120 -10.57 5.46 13.34
CA PHE A 120 -10.94 6.02 14.65
C PHE A 120 -10.77 4.98 15.76
N VAL A 121 -11.31 3.77 15.56
CA VAL A 121 -11.23 2.67 16.54
C VAL A 121 -9.77 2.28 16.83
N ALA A 122 -8.96 2.15 15.78
CA ALA A 122 -7.55 1.79 15.92
C ALA A 122 -6.74 2.90 16.62
N ASP A 123 -6.97 4.17 16.28
CA ASP A 123 -6.31 5.32 16.91
C ASP A 123 -6.74 5.47 18.37
N TRP A 124 -8.01 5.23 18.68
CA TRP A 124 -8.54 5.25 20.04
C TRP A 124 -7.90 4.15 20.89
N HIS A 125 -7.83 2.91 20.37
CA HIS A 125 -7.14 1.80 21.05
C HIS A 125 -5.67 2.15 21.33
N ASN A 126 -4.94 2.59 20.30
CA ASN A 126 -3.54 2.95 20.42
C ASN A 126 -3.24 4.07 21.44
N LYS A 127 -4.23 4.92 21.71
CA LYS A 127 -4.11 6.02 22.68
C LYS A 127 -4.49 5.61 24.10
N ASN A 128 -5.49 4.74 24.26
CA ASN A 128 -6.14 4.50 25.55
C ASN A 128 -5.80 3.12 26.16
N VAL A 129 -5.35 2.15 25.35
CA VAL A 129 -5.03 0.79 25.80
C VAL A 129 -3.52 0.59 25.78
N CYS A 130 -2.95 0.33 26.94
CA CYS A 130 -1.52 0.10 27.11
C CYS A 130 -1.16 -1.39 27.26
N GLU A 131 -2.16 -2.27 27.35
CA GLU A 131 -1.92 -3.69 27.54
C GLU A 131 -1.46 -4.34 26.23
N ALA A 132 -0.32 -5.04 26.29
CA ALA A 132 0.16 -5.82 25.16
C ALA A 132 -0.78 -7.03 24.92
N PRO A 133 -0.97 -7.45 23.65
CA PRO A 133 -1.76 -8.62 23.34
C PRO A 133 -1.18 -9.87 24.03
N ARG A 134 -2.07 -10.73 24.53
CA ARG A 134 -1.66 -11.95 25.21
C ARG A 134 -1.01 -12.92 24.22
N LYS A 135 0.22 -13.32 24.52
CA LYS A 135 0.94 -14.31 23.72
C LYS A 135 0.23 -15.67 23.78
N PRO A 136 -0.09 -16.30 22.64
CA PRO A 136 -0.71 -17.62 22.60
C PRO A 136 0.23 -18.72 23.14
N THR A 137 -0.36 -19.85 23.52
CA THR A 137 0.41 -21.04 23.88
C THR A 137 1.14 -21.57 22.63
N PRO A 138 2.46 -21.82 22.70
CA PRO A 138 3.19 -22.39 21.57
C PRO A 138 2.64 -23.75 21.14
N ASN A 139 2.51 -23.97 19.84
CA ASN A 139 2.07 -25.25 19.27
C ASN A 139 3.24 -26.17 18.86
N GLY A 140 4.48 -25.71 18.98
CA GLY A 140 5.70 -26.48 18.68
C GLY A 140 6.18 -26.37 17.23
N HIS A 141 5.43 -25.72 16.35
CA HIS A 141 5.74 -25.60 14.93
C HIS A 141 6.38 -24.26 14.57
N LYS A 142 7.20 -24.23 13.50
CA LYS A 142 8.03 -23.09 13.12
C LYS A 142 7.84 -22.73 11.64
N VAL A 143 7.56 -21.45 11.36
CA VAL A 143 7.32 -20.94 9.99
C VAL A 143 8.22 -19.73 9.71
N ALA A 144 8.80 -19.69 8.51
CA ALA A 144 9.56 -18.55 8.00
C ALA A 144 8.68 -17.68 7.09
N VAL A 145 8.80 -16.37 7.24
CA VAL A 145 8.13 -15.37 6.38
C VAL A 145 9.19 -14.48 5.77
N ILE A 146 9.23 -14.37 4.45
CA ILE A 146 10.18 -13.55 3.69
C ILE A 146 9.51 -12.25 3.29
N GLY A 147 9.95 -11.14 3.88
CA GLY A 147 9.42 -9.80 3.68
C GLY A 147 8.41 -9.40 4.75
N SER A 148 8.58 -8.20 5.29
CA SER A 148 7.74 -7.58 6.32
C SER A 148 6.72 -6.58 5.76
N GLY A 149 6.37 -6.69 4.47
CA GLY A 149 5.27 -5.95 3.88
C GLY A 149 3.90 -6.43 4.38
N PRO A 150 2.79 -5.83 3.91
CA PRO A 150 1.44 -6.16 4.39
C PRO A 150 1.08 -7.64 4.34
N SER A 151 1.47 -8.35 3.27
CA SER A 151 1.21 -9.79 3.13
C SER A 151 1.98 -10.62 4.17
N GLY A 152 3.27 -10.32 4.34
CA GLY A 152 4.13 -11.02 5.30
C GLY A 152 3.70 -10.77 6.75
N LEU A 153 3.44 -9.52 7.12
CA LEU A 153 2.98 -9.18 8.47
C LEU A 153 1.62 -9.81 8.80
N THR A 154 0.70 -9.89 7.82
CA THR A 154 -0.60 -10.55 8.03
C THR A 154 -0.44 -12.06 8.17
N CYS A 155 0.35 -12.70 7.30
CA CYS A 155 0.65 -14.13 7.41
C CYS A 155 1.28 -14.46 8.77
N ALA A 156 2.29 -13.67 9.17
CA ALA A 156 2.97 -13.86 10.45
C ALA A 156 2.03 -13.66 11.64
N GLY A 157 1.19 -12.62 11.63
CA GLY A 157 0.25 -12.35 12.70
C GLY A 157 -0.81 -13.44 12.86
N ASP A 158 -1.40 -13.90 11.74
CA ASP A 158 -2.42 -14.95 11.78
C ASP A 158 -1.85 -16.30 12.24
N LEU A 159 -0.63 -16.64 11.86
CA LEU A 159 0.06 -17.84 12.35
C LEU A 159 0.46 -17.70 13.83
N ALA A 160 0.99 -16.54 14.24
CA ALA A 160 1.36 -16.29 15.63
C ALA A 160 0.15 -16.42 16.57
N LYS A 161 -1.04 -15.92 16.19
CA LYS A 161 -2.30 -16.10 16.95
C LYS A 161 -2.66 -17.58 17.18
N LYS A 162 -2.16 -18.49 16.32
CA LYS A 162 -2.35 -19.95 16.46
C LYS A 162 -1.21 -20.66 17.21
N GLY A 163 -0.26 -19.90 17.74
CA GLY A 163 0.84 -20.42 18.55
C GLY A 163 2.09 -20.85 17.77
N TYR A 164 2.17 -20.58 16.47
CA TYR A 164 3.37 -20.84 15.68
C TYR A 164 4.54 -19.96 16.10
N ALA A 165 5.74 -20.51 16.11
CA ALA A 165 6.97 -19.74 16.17
C ALA A 165 7.27 -19.17 14.77
N VAL A 166 7.00 -17.87 14.57
CA VAL A 166 7.15 -17.22 13.27
C VAL A 166 8.35 -16.29 13.29
N THR A 167 9.24 -16.44 12.30
CA THR A 167 10.34 -15.50 12.04
C THR A 167 10.08 -14.79 10.71
N VAL A 168 10.06 -13.46 10.74
CA VAL A 168 9.97 -12.59 9.55
C VAL A 168 11.36 -12.12 9.20
N PHE A 169 11.81 -12.42 8.00
CA PHE A 169 13.10 -11.97 7.44
C PHE A 169 12.87 -10.77 6.53
N GLU A 170 13.39 -9.62 6.91
CA GLU A 170 13.27 -8.36 6.16
C GLU A 170 14.63 -7.96 5.58
N ALA A 171 14.64 -7.66 4.29
CA ALA A 171 15.87 -7.27 3.59
C ALA A 171 16.38 -5.88 4.01
N LEU A 172 15.47 -4.96 4.33
CA LEU A 172 15.78 -3.59 4.73
C LEU A 172 16.13 -3.50 6.23
N HIS A 173 16.68 -2.36 6.63
CA HIS A 173 17.01 -2.08 8.03
C HIS A 173 15.80 -1.74 8.92
N THR A 174 14.64 -1.53 8.30
CA THR A 174 13.37 -1.22 8.98
C THR A 174 12.27 -2.10 8.40
N ALA A 175 11.48 -2.71 9.28
CA ALA A 175 10.34 -3.53 8.89
C ALA A 175 9.14 -2.68 8.46
N GLY A 176 8.28 -3.25 7.62
CA GLY A 176 7.04 -2.64 7.12
C GLY A 176 6.92 -2.62 5.59
N GLY A 177 8.02 -2.88 4.87
CA GLY A 177 8.00 -2.87 3.41
C GLY A 177 7.47 -1.56 2.83
N VAL A 178 6.55 -1.64 1.87
CA VAL A 178 5.95 -0.47 1.21
C VAL A 178 5.27 0.52 2.17
N LEU A 179 4.82 0.07 3.34
CA LEU A 179 4.24 0.93 4.37
C LEU A 179 5.25 1.96 4.90
N VAL A 180 6.53 1.63 4.83
CA VAL A 180 7.62 2.46 5.35
C VAL A 180 8.39 3.15 4.23
N TYR A 181 8.78 2.43 3.16
CA TYR A 181 9.56 3.05 2.10
C TYR A 181 8.72 3.78 1.05
N GLY A 182 7.48 3.32 0.80
CA GLY A 182 6.66 3.78 -0.33
C GLY A 182 5.62 4.83 0.05
N ILE A 183 4.80 4.57 1.08
CA ILE A 183 3.71 5.46 1.47
C ILE A 183 4.26 6.63 2.28
N PRO A 184 3.97 7.90 1.93
CA PRO A 184 4.52 9.06 2.62
C PRO A 184 4.04 9.20 4.07
N GLU A 185 4.88 9.88 4.89
CA GLU A 185 4.61 10.18 6.29
C GLU A 185 3.27 10.90 6.48
N PHE A 186 2.93 11.85 5.58
CA PHE A 186 1.70 12.62 5.66
C PHE A 186 0.42 11.84 5.32
N ARG A 187 0.54 10.60 4.82
CA ARG A 187 -0.59 9.66 4.61
C ARG A 187 -0.60 8.54 5.64
N LEU A 188 0.57 8.04 5.98
CA LEU A 188 0.76 6.94 6.92
C LEU A 188 2.00 7.22 7.78
N PRO A 189 1.82 7.82 8.96
CA PRO A 189 2.90 8.05 9.91
C PRO A 189 3.63 6.75 10.27
N LYS A 190 4.96 6.78 10.33
CA LYS A 190 5.78 5.58 10.53
C LYS A 190 5.72 5.04 11.95
N ASP A 191 5.39 5.88 12.92
CA ASP A 191 5.12 5.45 14.30
C ASP A 191 3.85 4.57 14.38
N ILE A 192 2.83 4.82 13.55
CA ILE A 192 1.65 3.98 13.45
C ILE A 192 2.03 2.59 12.92
N VAL A 193 2.83 2.53 11.85
CA VAL A 193 3.32 1.25 11.30
C VAL A 193 4.15 0.50 12.33
N GLN A 194 5.01 1.21 13.06
CA GLN A 194 5.85 0.60 14.09
C GLN A 194 5.01 0.02 15.23
N LYS A 195 3.96 0.70 15.68
CA LYS A 195 3.04 0.19 16.71
C LYS A 195 2.34 -1.10 16.28
N GLU A 196 1.87 -1.19 15.05
CA GLU A 196 1.29 -2.42 14.50
C GLU A 196 2.30 -3.58 14.51
N ILE A 197 3.55 -3.33 14.10
CA ILE A 197 4.63 -4.32 14.13
C ILE A 197 4.97 -4.72 15.56
N ASP A 198 5.02 -3.78 16.50
CA ASP A 198 5.30 -4.07 17.90
C ASP A 198 4.18 -4.91 18.54
N GLY A 199 2.93 -4.70 18.13
CA GLY A 199 1.81 -5.57 18.48
C GLY A 199 2.01 -7.02 18.03
N LEU A 200 2.50 -7.21 16.80
CA LEU A 200 2.84 -8.55 16.28
C LEU A 200 4.02 -9.18 17.02
N LYS A 201 5.06 -8.40 17.35
CA LYS A 201 6.18 -8.86 18.19
C LYS A 201 5.72 -9.28 19.57
N ALA A 202 4.77 -8.57 20.17
CA ALA A 202 4.18 -8.94 21.46
C ALA A 202 3.42 -10.27 21.39
N LEU A 203 2.81 -10.62 20.24
CA LEU A 203 2.25 -11.95 20.00
C LEU A 203 3.30 -13.06 19.85
N GLY A 204 4.57 -12.71 19.72
CA GLY A 204 5.69 -13.66 19.61
C GLY A 204 6.31 -13.78 18.22
N VAL A 205 5.96 -12.90 17.30
CA VAL A 205 6.64 -12.82 15.99
C VAL A 205 8.06 -12.27 16.19
N ASP A 206 9.06 -13.01 15.71
CA ASP A 206 10.45 -12.54 15.62
C ASP A 206 10.67 -11.83 14.28
N VAL A 207 11.19 -10.60 14.31
CA VAL A 207 11.45 -9.80 13.10
C VAL A 207 12.92 -9.52 12.99
N GLN A 208 13.56 -10.10 11.98
CA GLN A 208 14.97 -9.97 11.68
C GLN A 208 15.18 -9.08 10.45
N THR A 209 15.74 -7.91 10.67
CA THR A 209 16.07 -6.95 9.59
C THR A 209 17.47 -7.20 9.02
N ASN A 210 17.78 -6.59 7.86
CA ASN A 210 19.02 -6.77 7.11
C ASN A 210 19.28 -8.24 6.67
N MET A 211 18.20 -8.99 6.50
CA MET A 211 18.23 -10.40 6.10
C MET A 211 17.72 -10.56 4.66
N VAL A 212 18.64 -10.49 3.70
CA VAL A 212 18.33 -10.64 2.27
C VAL A 212 18.29 -12.14 1.93
N ILE A 213 17.09 -12.73 1.98
CA ILE A 213 16.91 -14.15 1.60
C ILE A 213 17.21 -14.34 0.11
N GLY A 214 17.95 -15.38 -0.21
CA GLY A 214 18.58 -15.60 -1.51
C GLY A 214 20.04 -15.08 -1.56
N ARG A 215 20.53 -14.43 -0.47
CA ARG A 215 21.93 -14.00 -0.32
C ARG A 215 22.52 -14.46 1.00
N VAL A 216 21.85 -14.18 2.10
CA VAL A 216 22.28 -14.57 3.46
C VAL A 216 21.90 -16.02 3.74
N LEU A 217 20.67 -16.39 3.43
CA LEU A 217 20.12 -17.74 3.50
C LEU A 217 19.27 -17.98 2.25
N SER A 218 19.28 -19.20 1.76
CA SER A 218 18.34 -19.70 0.75
C SER A 218 17.05 -20.21 1.39
N ILE A 219 16.01 -20.44 0.59
CA ILE A 219 14.77 -21.10 1.06
C ILE A 219 15.07 -22.53 1.54
N ASP A 220 15.96 -23.25 0.85
CA ASP A 220 16.33 -24.60 1.22
C ASP A 220 17.05 -24.65 2.58
N GLU A 221 17.99 -23.73 2.83
CA GLU A 221 18.64 -23.60 4.14
C GLU A 221 17.66 -23.22 5.27
N LEU A 222 16.60 -22.45 5.00
CA LEU A 222 15.55 -22.22 5.99
C LEU A 222 14.81 -23.51 6.35
N LEU A 223 14.44 -24.32 5.35
CA LEU A 223 13.81 -25.63 5.58
C LEU A 223 14.73 -26.58 6.35
N GLU A 224 16.03 -26.62 6.03
CA GLU A 224 17.06 -27.40 6.76
C GLU A 224 17.22 -26.94 8.22
N GLN A 225 16.99 -25.65 8.50
CA GLN A 225 16.98 -25.10 9.87
C GLN A 225 15.71 -25.41 10.65
N GLY A 226 14.83 -26.24 10.09
CA GLY A 226 13.62 -26.74 10.76
C GLY A 226 12.41 -25.82 10.66
N TYR A 227 12.38 -24.85 9.71
CA TYR A 227 11.14 -24.21 9.32
C TYR A 227 10.31 -25.18 8.50
N GLU A 228 9.07 -25.43 8.91
CA GLU A 228 8.20 -26.45 8.30
C GLU A 228 7.48 -25.92 7.07
N ALA A 229 7.35 -24.60 6.96
CA ALA A 229 6.85 -23.90 5.79
C ALA A 229 7.52 -22.52 5.64
N VAL A 230 7.51 -22.01 4.40
CA VAL A 230 8.03 -20.69 4.06
C VAL A 230 6.95 -19.90 3.31
N PHE A 231 6.70 -18.66 3.72
CA PHE A 231 5.88 -17.72 2.99
C PHE A 231 6.72 -16.64 2.31
N ILE A 232 6.55 -16.44 1.00
CA ILE A 232 7.24 -15.41 0.22
C ILE A 232 6.30 -14.21 0.04
N GLY A 233 6.56 -13.14 0.79
CA GLY A 233 5.88 -11.85 0.72
C GLY A 233 6.86 -10.72 0.35
N SER A 234 7.80 -10.98 -0.57
CA SER A 234 8.91 -10.08 -0.93
C SER A 234 8.49 -8.84 -1.75
N GLY A 235 7.20 -8.74 -2.11
CA GLY A 235 6.65 -7.60 -2.82
C GLY A 235 7.14 -7.46 -4.27
N ALA A 236 6.96 -6.25 -4.83
CA ALA A 236 7.39 -5.88 -6.18
C ALA A 236 8.08 -4.50 -6.12
N GLY A 237 9.40 -4.51 -5.94
CA GLY A 237 10.21 -3.31 -5.74
C GLY A 237 11.07 -2.90 -6.94
N LEU A 238 11.13 -3.71 -8.01
CA LEU A 238 11.93 -3.40 -9.20
C LEU A 238 11.16 -2.42 -10.10
N PRO A 239 11.64 -1.17 -10.28
CA PRO A 239 10.92 -0.16 -11.04
C PRO A 239 10.91 -0.47 -12.54
N ARG A 240 9.85 -0.03 -13.21
CA ARG A 240 9.74 -0.05 -14.67
C ARG A 240 10.04 1.32 -15.24
N PHE A 241 10.67 1.30 -16.41
CA PHE A 241 10.94 2.48 -17.23
C PHE A 241 10.21 2.35 -18.58
N MET A 242 10.07 3.46 -19.28
CA MET A 242 9.38 3.50 -20.58
C MET A 242 10.26 3.02 -21.73
N ASN A 243 11.58 2.95 -21.52
CA ASN A 243 12.62 2.71 -22.53
C ASN A 243 12.63 3.80 -23.63
N ILE A 244 12.47 5.05 -23.21
CA ILE A 244 12.55 6.23 -24.08
C ILE A 244 13.92 6.90 -23.93
N PRO A 245 14.36 7.67 -24.96
CA PRO A 245 15.62 8.41 -24.88
C PRO A 245 15.66 9.37 -23.68
N GLY A 246 16.80 9.44 -23.01
CA GLY A 246 17.04 10.38 -21.90
C GLY A 246 16.70 9.86 -20.51
N GLU A 247 16.18 8.65 -20.35
CA GLU A 247 15.89 8.09 -19.01
C GLU A 247 17.13 7.87 -18.13
N ASN A 248 18.34 7.96 -18.72
CA ASN A 248 19.62 7.88 -18.01
C ASN A 248 20.22 9.24 -17.63
N LEU A 249 19.52 10.34 -17.88
CA LEU A 249 19.96 11.68 -17.49
C LEU A 249 19.91 11.88 -15.99
N LYS A 250 20.76 12.79 -15.48
CA LYS A 250 20.71 13.25 -14.09
C LYS A 250 19.42 14.04 -13.86
N GLY A 251 18.69 13.71 -12.79
CA GLY A 251 17.36 14.25 -12.50
C GLY A 251 16.22 13.33 -12.95
N VAL A 252 16.52 12.15 -13.52
CA VAL A 252 15.53 11.10 -13.77
C VAL A 252 15.58 10.07 -12.65
N TYR A 253 14.45 9.82 -12.03
CA TYR A 253 14.30 8.86 -10.93
C TYR A 253 13.15 7.91 -11.20
N SER A 254 13.23 6.70 -10.65
CA SER A 254 12.02 5.92 -10.41
C SER A 254 11.30 6.44 -9.17
N ALA A 255 9.98 6.32 -9.13
CA ALA A 255 9.21 6.68 -7.94
C ALA A 255 9.64 5.87 -6.71
N ASN A 256 10.00 4.59 -6.90
CA ASN A 256 10.52 3.75 -5.81
C ASN A 256 11.79 4.34 -5.19
N GLU A 257 12.75 4.74 -6.01
CA GLU A 257 13.99 5.36 -5.52
C GLU A 257 13.69 6.67 -4.81
N PHE A 258 12.93 7.55 -5.45
CA PHE A 258 12.58 8.86 -4.89
C PHE A 258 11.84 8.73 -3.55
N LEU A 259 10.80 7.90 -3.49
CA LEU A 259 10.02 7.70 -2.28
C LEU A 259 10.80 6.98 -1.18
N THR A 260 11.70 6.04 -1.51
CA THR A 260 12.58 5.40 -0.54
C THR A 260 13.50 6.43 0.12
N ARG A 261 14.10 7.34 -0.66
CA ARG A 261 14.92 8.43 -0.12
C ARG A 261 14.11 9.35 0.79
N VAL A 262 12.90 9.72 0.37
CA VAL A 262 12.02 10.59 1.15
C VAL A 262 11.54 9.92 2.43
N ASN A 263 10.95 8.74 2.34
CA ASN A 263 10.21 8.12 3.44
C ASN A 263 11.11 7.26 4.35
N LEU A 264 11.81 6.26 3.81
CA LEU A 264 12.65 5.36 4.58
C LEU A 264 13.92 6.05 5.06
N MET A 265 14.57 6.79 4.13
CA MET A 265 15.83 7.50 4.41
C MET A 265 15.62 8.91 4.96
N LYS A 266 14.35 9.33 5.13
CA LYS A 266 13.92 10.58 5.78
C LYS A 266 14.57 11.84 5.21
N ALA A 267 14.74 11.91 3.88
CA ALA A 267 15.37 13.05 3.21
C ALA A 267 14.67 14.40 3.48
N TYR A 268 13.42 14.40 3.89
CA TYR A 268 12.63 15.59 4.23
C TYR A 268 12.98 16.19 5.61
N GLN A 269 13.69 15.45 6.46
CA GLN A 269 14.01 15.93 7.81
C GLN A 269 15.16 16.92 7.79
N PRO A 270 15.10 18.01 8.57
CA PRO A 270 16.23 18.93 8.71
C PRO A 270 17.49 18.21 9.17
N GLY A 271 18.61 18.45 8.48
CA GLY A 271 19.90 17.83 8.79
C GLY A 271 20.05 16.37 8.31
N SER A 272 19.14 15.88 7.46
CA SER A 272 19.31 14.58 6.80
C SER A 272 20.48 14.63 5.82
N ASP A 273 21.35 13.60 5.87
CA ASP A 273 22.44 13.40 4.92
C ASP A 273 22.00 12.66 3.65
N THR A 274 20.72 12.28 3.55
CA THR A 274 20.19 11.55 2.39
C THR A 274 20.17 12.43 1.15
N PRO A 275 20.88 12.06 0.07
CA PRO A 275 20.86 12.83 -1.17
C PRO A 275 19.46 12.84 -1.79
N ILE A 276 18.91 14.02 -2.03
CA ILE A 276 17.63 14.22 -2.71
C ILE A 276 17.74 15.42 -3.67
N GLU A 277 17.11 15.33 -4.83
CA GLU A 277 17.02 16.44 -5.78
C GLU A 277 16.01 17.48 -5.28
N HIS A 278 16.42 18.74 -5.19
CA HIS A 278 15.57 19.89 -4.91
C HIS A 278 15.25 20.63 -6.21
N ALA A 279 14.53 19.95 -7.09
CA ALA A 279 14.15 20.48 -8.38
C ALA A 279 13.05 21.54 -8.23
N LYS A 280 13.04 22.52 -9.16
CA LYS A 280 11.99 23.55 -9.20
C LYS A 280 10.76 23.08 -9.94
N ARG A 281 10.92 22.36 -11.06
CA ARG A 281 9.84 21.87 -11.91
C ARG A 281 9.97 20.36 -12.09
N VAL A 282 9.01 19.64 -11.54
CA VAL A 282 9.02 18.18 -11.47
C VAL A 282 7.87 17.60 -12.29
N ALA A 283 8.17 16.71 -13.22
CA ALA A 283 7.16 15.88 -13.87
C ALA A 283 7.13 14.49 -13.25
N VAL A 284 5.96 14.03 -12.87
CA VAL A 284 5.72 12.65 -12.41
C VAL A 284 4.90 11.92 -13.46
N VAL A 285 5.47 10.88 -14.03
CA VAL A 285 4.85 10.10 -15.12
C VAL A 285 4.10 8.92 -14.53
N GLY A 286 2.78 8.96 -14.59
CA GLY A 286 1.89 7.94 -14.06
C GLY A 286 0.62 8.52 -13.45
N GLY A 287 -0.35 7.67 -13.14
CA GLY A 287 -1.67 8.09 -12.61
C GLY A 287 -2.14 7.28 -11.40
N GLY A 288 -1.29 6.45 -10.81
CA GLY A 288 -1.61 5.64 -9.62
C GLY A 288 -1.29 6.35 -8.31
N ASN A 289 -1.59 5.69 -7.19
CA ASN A 289 -1.29 6.22 -5.85
C ASN A 289 0.19 6.59 -5.68
N VAL A 290 1.10 5.79 -6.24
CA VAL A 290 2.54 6.04 -6.20
C VAL A 290 2.90 7.36 -6.90
N ALA A 291 2.22 7.69 -8.02
CA ALA A 291 2.42 8.96 -8.72
C ALA A 291 1.92 10.14 -7.87
N MET A 292 0.74 10.01 -7.23
CA MET A 292 0.23 11.03 -6.31
C MET A 292 1.19 11.25 -5.13
N ASP A 293 1.68 10.16 -4.54
CA ASP A 293 2.64 10.19 -3.43
C ASP A 293 3.96 10.88 -3.82
N ALA A 294 4.53 10.54 -4.99
CA ALA A 294 5.76 11.17 -5.48
C ALA A 294 5.57 12.66 -5.78
N ALA A 295 4.47 13.04 -6.43
CA ALA A 295 4.16 14.44 -6.75
C ALA A 295 3.95 15.28 -5.49
N ARG A 296 3.20 14.77 -4.53
CA ARG A 296 2.95 15.46 -3.25
C ARG A 296 4.22 15.55 -2.37
N CYS A 297 5.10 14.54 -2.43
CA CYS A 297 6.43 14.62 -1.80
C CYS A 297 7.30 15.68 -2.47
N ALA A 298 7.37 15.72 -3.81
CA ALA A 298 8.14 16.73 -4.54
C ALA A 298 7.68 18.16 -4.20
N LYS A 299 6.35 18.38 -4.10
CA LYS A 299 5.79 19.66 -3.67
C LYS A 299 6.26 20.08 -2.28
N ARG A 300 6.24 19.15 -1.32
CA ARG A 300 6.69 19.39 0.06
C ARG A 300 8.20 19.60 0.20
N LEU A 301 8.98 19.06 -0.74
CA LEU A 301 10.43 19.30 -0.81
C LEU A 301 10.81 20.64 -1.46
N GLY A 302 9.82 21.45 -1.84
CA GLY A 302 10.01 22.83 -2.29
C GLY A 302 9.90 23.04 -3.81
N ALA A 303 9.44 22.04 -4.57
CA ALA A 303 9.20 22.26 -6.00
C ALA A 303 8.15 23.36 -6.22
N GLU A 304 8.47 24.31 -7.09
CA GLU A 304 7.59 25.43 -7.45
C GLU A 304 6.39 24.92 -8.25
N GLU A 305 6.67 24.09 -9.26
CA GLU A 305 5.68 23.46 -10.13
C GLU A 305 5.85 21.94 -10.14
N VAL A 306 4.73 21.23 -10.00
CA VAL A 306 4.70 19.77 -10.08
C VAL A 306 3.60 19.35 -11.04
N PHE A 307 3.94 18.48 -11.98
CA PHE A 307 3.06 17.98 -13.02
C PHE A 307 2.84 16.47 -12.90
N ILE A 308 1.60 16.02 -12.93
CA ILE A 308 1.24 14.63 -13.23
C ILE A 308 1.09 14.51 -14.74
N VAL A 309 1.85 13.63 -15.37
CA VAL A 309 1.72 13.33 -16.80
C VAL A 309 1.15 11.94 -16.97
N TYR A 310 -0.07 11.86 -17.53
CA TYR A 310 -0.81 10.60 -17.60
C TYR A 310 -1.47 10.42 -18.98
N ARG A 311 -1.27 9.26 -19.59
CA ARG A 311 -1.68 8.96 -20.95
C ARG A 311 -3.18 8.75 -21.19
N ARG A 312 -4.00 8.67 -20.11
CA ARG A 312 -5.45 8.54 -20.17
C ARG A 312 -6.13 9.75 -19.51
N SER A 313 -7.47 9.74 -19.48
CA SER A 313 -8.24 10.79 -18.83
C SER A 313 -8.37 10.60 -17.33
N GLU A 314 -9.02 11.54 -16.68
CA GLU A 314 -9.25 11.51 -15.23
C GLU A 314 -10.06 10.29 -14.79
N LYS A 315 -11.02 9.86 -15.62
CA LYS A 315 -11.86 8.68 -15.33
C LYS A 315 -11.09 7.37 -15.23
N GLU A 316 -9.97 7.28 -15.93
CA GLU A 316 -9.10 6.10 -15.93
C GLU A 316 -7.95 6.19 -14.92
N LEU A 317 -7.87 7.24 -14.09
CA LEU A 317 -6.87 7.33 -13.02
C LEU A 317 -7.08 6.17 -12.01
N PRO A 318 -6.07 5.33 -11.79
CA PRO A 318 -6.20 4.23 -10.83
C PRO A 318 -5.92 4.66 -9.38
N ALA A 319 -5.51 5.90 -9.14
CA ALA A 319 -5.32 6.45 -7.81
C ALA A 319 -6.65 6.60 -7.07
N ARG A 320 -6.62 6.56 -5.73
CA ARG A 320 -7.76 6.89 -4.89
C ARG A 320 -8.27 8.30 -5.20
N ALA A 321 -9.58 8.45 -5.25
CA ALA A 321 -10.22 9.75 -5.55
C ALA A 321 -9.78 10.84 -4.56
N GLU A 322 -9.72 10.52 -3.27
CA GLU A 322 -9.25 11.42 -2.21
C GLU A 322 -7.80 11.89 -2.44
N GLU A 323 -6.91 11.01 -2.91
CA GLU A 323 -5.51 11.37 -3.19
C GLU A 323 -5.35 12.25 -4.42
N VAL A 324 -6.20 12.05 -5.43
CA VAL A 324 -6.27 12.92 -6.62
C VAL A 324 -6.78 14.29 -6.24
N GLU A 325 -7.83 14.38 -5.42
CA GLU A 325 -8.38 15.62 -4.91
C GLU A 325 -7.34 16.39 -4.08
N HIS A 326 -6.71 15.73 -3.12
CA HIS A 326 -5.64 16.33 -2.32
C HIS A 326 -4.47 16.85 -3.17
N ALA A 327 -4.07 16.11 -4.20
CA ALA A 327 -3.00 16.54 -5.10
C ALA A 327 -3.38 17.83 -5.86
N LYS A 328 -4.62 17.92 -6.36
CA LYS A 328 -5.13 19.13 -7.03
C LYS A 328 -5.21 20.32 -6.08
N GLU A 329 -5.74 20.12 -4.88
CA GLU A 329 -5.82 21.18 -3.86
C GLU A 329 -4.42 21.68 -3.43
N GLU A 330 -3.41 20.83 -3.43
CA GLU A 330 -2.03 21.18 -3.13
C GLU A 330 -1.31 21.89 -4.29
N GLY A 331 -2.00 22.13 -5.39
CA GLY A 331 -1.50 22.88 -6.55
C GLY A 331 -0.71 22.04 -7.56
N ILE A 332 -0.89 20.73 -7.58
CA ILE A 332 -0.31 19.85 -8.59
C ILE A 332 -1.14 19.93 -9.88
N VAL A 333 -0.49 20.16 -11.01
CA VAL A 333 -1.11 20.32 -12.32
C VAL A 333 -1.16 18.97 -13.05
N PHE A 334 -2.34 18.63 -13.59
CA PHE A 334 -2.56 17.37 -14.29
C PHE A 334 -2.52 17.56 -15.82
N HIS A 335 -1.48 17.04 -16.45
CA HIS A 335 -1.37 16.88 -17.89
C HIS A 335 -1.91 15.50 -18.30
N LEU A 336 -3.23 15.39 -18.37
CA LEU A 336 -3.94 14.19 -18.79
C LEU A 336 -3.94 14.08 -20.32
N LEU A 337 -4.10 12.85 -20.83
CA LEU A 337 -4.02 12.56 -22.28
C LEU A 337 -2.68 13.01 -22.89
N ASN A 338 -1.61 12.80 -22.16
CA ASN A 338 -0.25 13.08 -22.58
C ASN A 338 0.69 11.91 -22.23
N ASN A 339 1.60 11.58 -23.14
CA ASN A 339 2.57 10.50 -22.95
C ASN A 339 3.97 11.00 -23.30
N PRO A 340 4.98 10.79 -22.43
CA PRO A 340 6.35 11.14 -22.75
C PRO A 340 6.90 10.34 -23.95
N THR A 341 7.66 11.00 -24.82
CA THR A 341 8.37 10.40 -25.96
C THR A 341 9.88 10.40 -25.76
N GLN A 342 10.41 11.43 -25.10
CA GLN A 342 11.82 11.49 -24.70
C GLN A 342 12.04 12.50 -23.57
N ILE A 343 13.15 12.34 -22.85
CA ILE A 343 13.62 13.30 -21.86
C ILE A 343 14.80 14.05 -22.45
N LEU A 344 14.77 15.38 -22.37
CA LEU A 344 15.74 16.27 -22.96
C LEU A 344 16.82 16.66 -21.94
N GLY A 345 18.08 16.53 -22.32
CA GLY A 345 19.23 16.88 -21.50
C GLY A 345 19.88 18.20 -21.90
N ASP A 346 20.58 18.83 -20.96
CA ASP A 346 21.53 19.90 -21.21
C ASP A 346 22.91 19.32 -21.59
N GLU A 347 23.88 20.20 -21.84
CA GLU A 347 25.26 19.84 -22.16
C GLU A 347 26.02 19.11 -21.05
N ASN A 348 25.53 19.19 -19.81
CA ASN A 348 26.09 18.53 -18.62
C ASN A 348 25.39 17.21 -18.29
N GLY A 349 24.39 16.82 -19.09
CA GLY A 349 23.60 15.62 -18.91
C GLY A 349 22.53 15.73 -17.82
N ASN A 350 22.12 16.95 -17.44
CA ASN A 350 20.99 17.16 -16.53
C ASN A 350 19.70 17.30 -17.34
N VAL A 351 18.57 16.92 -16.72
CA VAL A 351 17.25 17.14 -17.31
C VAL A 351 16.99 18.63 -17.48
N LYS A 352 16.52 19.02 -18.67
CA LYS A 352 16.07 20.40 -18.96
C LYS A 352 14.65 20.46 -19.51
N GLY A 353 14.05 19.31 -19.83
CA GLY A 353 12.72 19.24 -20.38
C GLY A 353 12.29 17.81 -20.68
N MET A 354 11.03 17.64 -20.98
CA MET A 354 10.43 16.37 -21.40
C MET A 354 9.51 16.61 -22.58
N GLU A 355 9.77 15.92 -23.69
CA GLU A 355 8.86 15.93 -24.82
C GLU A 355 7.73 14.95 -24.57
N CYS A 356 6.51 15.41 -24.85
CA CYS A 356 5.29 14.62 -24.74
C CYS A 356 4.50 14.68 -26.04
N ILE A 357 3.73 13.63 -26.32
CA ILE A 357 2.75 13.57 -27.40
C ILE A 357 1.34 13.54 -26.79
N ARG A 358 0.36 14.18 -27.43
CA ARG A 358 -1.04 14.13 -27.03
C ARG A 358 -1.64 12.77 -27.35
N MET A 359 -2.59 12.36 -26.51
CA MET A 359 -3.29 11.08 -26.63
C MET A 359 -4.78 11.31 -26.83
N GLU A 360 -5.42 10.36 -27.51
CA GLU A 360 -6.88 10.21 -27.57
C GLU A 360 -7.28 8.86 -26.98
N LEU A 361 -8.53 8.74 -26.53
CA LEU A 361 -9.05 7.50 -26.00
C LEU A 361 -9.81 6.70 -27.05
N GLY A 362 -9.26 5.54 -27.41
CA GLY A 362 -9.89 4.54 -28.26
C GLY A 362 -10.83 3.60 -27.49
N GLU A 363 -11.00 2.38 -28.00
CA GLU A 363 -11.84 1.35 -27.37
C GLU A 363 -11.28 0.88 -26.01
N PRO A 364 -12.13 0.37 -25.12
CA PRO A 364 -11.70 -0.21 -23.85
C PRO A 364 -10.76 -1.41 -24.03
N ASP A 365 -9.73 -1.49 -23.18
CA ASP A 365 -8.85 -2.65 -23.05
C ASP A 365 -9.48 -3.78 -22.23
N ALA A 366 -8.77 -4.90 -22.03
CA ALA A 366 -9.25 -6.03 -21.25
C ALA A 366 -9.57 -5.70 -19.78
N SER A 367 -9.05 -4.58 -19.25
CA SER A 367 -9.37 -4.07 -17.91
C SER A 367 -10.61 -3.15 -17.89
N GLY A 368 -11.26 -2.94 -19.04
CA GLY A 368 -12.38 -2.02 -19.20
C GLY A 368 -11.99 -0.53 -19.30
N ARG A 369 -10.69 -0.19 -19.25
CA ARG A 369 -10.20 1.18 -19.41
C ARG A 369 -9.95 1.50 -20.88
N ARG A 370 -10.33 2.68 -21.32
CA ARG A 370 -10.13 3.12 -22.70
C ARG A 370 -8.65 3.17 -23.07
N ARG A 371 -8.33 2.61 -24.23
CA ARG A 371 -6.95 2.50 -24.72
C ARG A 371 -6.42 3.87 -25.16
N PRO A 372 -5.23 4.32 -24.72
CA PRO A 372 -4.64 5.56 -25.22
C PRO A 372 -4.05 5.34 -26.62
N VAL A 373 -4.32 6.30 -27.52
CA VAL A 373 -3.84 6.33 -28.89
C VAL A 373 -3.12 7.65 -29.13
N GLU A 374 -1.93 7.62 -29.72
CA GLU A 374 -1.15 8.81 -30.02
C GLU A 374 -1.81 9.65 -31.11
N VAL A 375 -1.75 10.99 -30.96
CA VAL A 375 -2.16 11.96 -31.97
C VAL A 375 -0.89 12.43 -32.73
N PRO A 376 -0.64 11.94 -33.92
CA PRO A 376 0.57 12.28 -34.65
C PRO A 376 0.72 13.80 -34.88
N GLY A 377 1.94 14.33 -34.73
CA GLY A 377 2.23 15.75 -34.95
C GLY A 377 1.75 16.67 -33.82
N SER A 378 1.45 16.11 -32.66
CA SER A 378 1.01 16.87 -31.49
C SER A 378 2.08 16.99 -30.39
N GLU A 379 3.33 16.71 -30.74
CA GLU A 379 4.45 16.76 -29.82
C GLU A 379 4.64 18.17 -29.26
N PHE A 380 4.97 18.25 -27.98
CA PHE A 380 5.28 19.49 -27.28
C PHE A 380 6.27 19.23 -26.13
N THR A 381 6.96 20.25 -25.69
CA THR A 381 7.93 20.17 -24.62
C THR A 381 7.37 20.76 -23.33
N LEU A 382 7.50 20.02 -22.23
CA LEU A 382 7.36 20.52 -20.86
C LEU A 382 8.74 20.91 -20.34
N ASP A 383 8.87 22.14 -19.86
CA ASP A 383 10.05 22.61 -19.17
C ASP A 383 10.08 22.01 -17.75
N VAL A 384 10.96 21.06 -17.53
CA VAL A 384 11.17 20.39 -16.23
C VAL A 384 12.63 20.13 -15.99
N ASP A 385 13.04 20.11 -14.75
CA ASP A 385 14.41 19.83 -14.31
C ASP A 385 14.53 18.51 -13.52
N CYS A 386 13.40 17.83 -13.29
CA CYS A 386 13.35 16.49 -12.71
C CYS A 386 12.18 15.71 -13.32
N VAL A 387 12.39 14.42 -13.56
CA VAL A 387 11.35 13.47 -14.03
C VAL A 387 11.33 12.26 -13.11
N ILE A 388 10.14 11.92 -12.59
CA ILE A 388 9.94 10.76 -11.73
C ILE A 388 9.02 9.75 -12.45
N MET A 389 9.55 8.56 -12.74
CA MET A 389 8.82 7.48 -13.39
C MET A 389 8.00 6.68 -12.37
N ALA A 390 6.67 6.77 -12.44
CA ALA A 390 5.72 6.10 -11.56
C ALA A 390 4.77 5.17 -12.35
N ILE A 391 5.33 4.36 -13.24
CA ILE A 391 4.59 3.51 -14.21
C ILE A 391 4.49 2.04 -13.79
N GLY A 392 4.74 1.76 -12.53
CA GLY A 392 4.64 0.45 -11.92
C GLY A 392 5.98 -0.22 -11.64
N THR A 393 5.89 -1.38 -11.02
CA THR A 393 7.02 -2.18 -10.55
C THR A 393 6.81 -3.65 -10.91
N SER A 394 7.86 -4.45 -10.75
CA SER A 394 7.84 -5.91 -10.87
C SER A 394 8.58 -6.55 -9.70
N PRO A 395 8.33 -7.86 -9.39
CA PRO A 395 9.06 -8.57 -8.36
C PRO A 395 10.55 -8.62 -8.64
N ASN A 396 11.36 -8.57 -7.58
CA ASN A 396 12.80 -8.76 -7.70
C ASN A 396 13.10 -10.22 -8.07
N PRO A 397 13.92 -10.50 -9.10
CA PRO A 397 14.21 -11.85 -9.56
C PRO A 397 15.09 -12.67 -8.60
N LEU A 398 15.60 -12.07 -7.51
CA LEU A 398 16.55 -12.74 -6.60
C LEU A 398 15.98 -14.06 -6.06
N ILE A 399 14.78 -14.06 -5.49
CA ILE A 399 14.17 -15.29 -4.93
C ILE A 399 14.04 -16.38 -6.00
N LYS A 400 13.57 -16.02 -7.20
CA LYS A 400 13.46 -16.95 -8.33
C LYS A 400 14.83 -17.53 -8.73
N SER A 401 15.85 -16.68 -8.84
CA SER A 401 17.19 -17.07 -9.31
C SER A 401 17.96 -17.93 -8.30
N THR A 402 17.56 -17.92 -7.03
CA THR A 402 18.21 -18.66 -5.94
C THR A 402 17.36 -19.79 -5.36
N THR A 403 16.21 -20.10 -5.99
CA THR A 403 15.30 -21.16 -5.54
C THR A 403 14.98 -22.07 -6.72
N GLU A 404 15.63 -23.23 -6.77
CA GLU A 404 15.40 -24.22 -7.81
C GLU A 404 13.96 -24.74 -7.75
N GLY A 405 13.34 -24.95 -8.92
CA GLY A 405 11.98 -25.46 -9.01
C GLY A 405 10.86 -24.43 -8.70
N LEU A 406 11.18 -23.21 -8.31
CA LEU A 406 10.19 -22.15 -8.14
C LEU A 406 9.79 -21.59 -9.51
N GLU A 407 8.53 -21.69 -9.89
CA GLU A 407 8.01 -21.22 -11.17
C GLU A 407 7.50 -19.78 -11.08
N THR A 408 7.72 -18.99 -12.16
CA THR A 408 7.27 -17.61 -12.27
C THR A 408 6.69 -17.32 -13.65
N GLN A 409 5.80 -16.35 -13.71
CA GLN A 409 5.32 -15.73 -14.93
C GLN A 409 6.48 -15.05 -15.69
N LYS A 410 6.31 -14.80 -16.99
CA LYS A 410 7.32 -14.08 -17.81
C LYS A 410 7.69 -12.71 -17.26
N TRP A 411 6.77 -12.04 -16.59
CA TRP A 411 7.00 -10.71 -15.96
C TRP A 411 7.57 -10.78 -14.55
N GLY A 412 7.82 -11.99 -14.02
CA GLY A 412 8.48 -12.22 -12.74
C GLY A 412 7.57 -12.57 -11.55
N GLY A 413 6.24 -12.51 -11.69
CA GLY A 413 5.30 -12.91 -10.63
C GLY A 413 5.38 -14.39 -10.34
N ILE A 414 5.41 -14.77 -9.05
CA ILE A 414 5.46 -16.17 -8.62
C ILE A 414 4.12 -16.86 -8.98
N ILE A 415 4.19 -18.03 -9.57
CA ILE A 415 3.00 -18.85 -9.89
C ILE A 415 2.55 -19.56 -8.61
N VAL A 416 1.29 -19.39 -8.27
CA VAL A 416 0.68 -20.01 -7.09
C VAL A 416 -0.69 -20.59 -7.42
N ASN A 417 -1.13 -21.52 -6.58
CA ASN A 417 -2.55 -21.88 -6.51
C ASN A 417 -3.31 -20.72 -5.85
N GLU A 418 -4.31 -20.16 -6.50
CA GLU A 418 -5.03 -18.95 -6.06
C GLU A 418 -5.79 -19.15 -4.75
N GLU A 419 -6.25 -20.37 -4.44
CA GLU A 419 -7.01 -20.68 -3.23
C GLU A 419 -6.13 -20.85 -1.99
N THR A 420 -4.84 -21.19 -2.17
CA THR A 420 -3.95 -21.54 -1.06
C THR A 420 -2.66 -20.71 -0.98
N GLY A 421 -2.28 -20.06 -2.06
CA GLY A 421 -0.98 -19.41 -2.19
C GLY A 421 0.20 -20.40 -2.34
N LEU A 422 -0.06 -21.72 -2.48
CA LEU A 422 1.00 -22.72 -2.65
C LEU A 422 1.71 -22.53 -4.00
N THR A 423 3.02 -22.49 -3.97
CA THR A 423 3.88 -22.38 -5.16
C THR A 423 4.11 -23.75 -5.82
N SER A 424 4.94 -23.80 -6.85
CA SER A 424 5.44 -25.05 -7.44
C SER A 424 6.35 -25.86 -6.49
N ARG A 425 6.75 -25.30 -5.34
CA ARG A 425 7.57 -25.94 -4.32
C ARG A 425 6.73 -26.35 -3.11
N GLU A 426 6.79 -27.61 -2.71
CA GLU A 426 6.12 -28.13 -1.51
C GLU A 426 6.57 -27.36 -0.25
N GLY A 427 5.60 -26.96 0.61
CA GLY A 427 5.87 -26.19 1.83
C GLY A 427 6.22 -24.73 1.60
N VAL A 428 6.27 -24.27 0.34
CA VAL A 428 6.59 -22.89 -0.01
C VAL A 428 5.36 -22.19 -0.59
N TYR A 429 4.94 -21.12 0.07
CA TYR A 429 3.77 -20.32 -0.25
C TYR A 429 4.20 -18.91 -0.67
N ALA A 430 3.38 -18.21 -1.42
CA ALA A 430 3.63 -16.82 -1.79
C ALA A 430 2.34 -16.02 -1.88
N GLY A 431 2.44 -14.69 -1.69
CA GLY A 431 1.29 -13.80 -1.81
C GLY A 431 1.68 -12.33 -1.88
N GLY A 432 0.66 -11.49 -2.14
CA GLY A 432 0.83 -10.06 -2.36
C GLY A 432 1.51 -9.75 -3.68
N ASP A 433 2.19 -8.60 -3.74
CA ASP A 433 2.75 -8.07 -4.99
C ASP A 433 3.83 -8.97 -5.62
N ALA A 434 4.42 -9.89 -4.87
CA ALA A 434 5.34 -10.91 -5.39
C ALA A 434 4.64 -11.88 -6.36
N VAL A 435 3.32 -12.02 -6.27
CA VAL A 435 2.47 -12.88 -7.10
C VAL A 435 1.69 -12.08 -8.14
N THR A 436 0.99 -11.03 -7.71
CA THR A 436 0.03 -10.29 -8.55
C THR A 436 0.62 -9.06 -9.22
N GLY A 437 1.83 -8.64 -8.86
CA GLY A 437 2.34 -7.31 -9.15
C GLY A 437 1.75 -6.27 -8.19
N ALA A 438 2.12 -5.00 -8.37
CA ALA A 438 1.69 -3.93 -7.48
C ALA A 438 0.15 -3.81 -7.43
N ALA A 439 -0.41 -3.98 -6.24
CA ALA A 439 -1.84 -3.92 -5.95
C ALA A 439 -2.10 -3.00 -4.74
N THR A 440 -2.97 -3.39 -3.83
CA THR A 440 -3.29 -2.62 -2.62
C THR A 440 -2.82 -3.33 -1.36
N VAL A 441 -2.59 -2.56 -0.30
CA VAL A 441 -2.20 -3.08 1.02
C VAL A 441 -3.15 -4.19 1.47
N ILE A 442 -4.46 -3.95 1.41
CA ILE A 442 -5.46 -4.90 1.89
C ILE A 442 -5.57 -6.17 1.03
N LEU A 443 -5.34 -6.09 -0.28
CA LEU A 443 -5.28 -7.28 -1.14
C LEU A 443 -4.05 -8.13 -0.81
N ALA A 444 -2.91 -7.49 -0.56
CA ALA A 444 -1.71 -8.19 -0.11
C ALA A 444 -1.94 -8.86 1.27
N MET A 445 -2.62 -8.19 2.19
CA MET A 445 -3.03 -8.77 3.47
C MET A 445 -3.94 -9.98 3.29
N GLY A 446 -4.93 -9.89 2.39
CA GLY A 446 -5.82 -11.01 2.05
C GLY A 446 -5.05 -12.24 1.56
N ALA A 447 -4.06 -12.05 0.69
CA ALA A 447 -3.20 -13.13 0.22
C ALA A 447 -2.35 -13.75 1.35
N GLY A 448 -1.81 -12.92 2.26
CA GLY A 448 -1.11 -13.39 3.45
C GLY A 448 -1.99 -14.23 4.38
N LYS A 449 -3.26 -13.81 4.56
CA LYS A 449 -4.26 -14.53 5.35
C LYS A 449 -4.63 -15.88 4.74
N THR A 450 -4.84 -15.92 3.43
CA THR A 450 -5.09 -17.16 2.68
C THR A 450 -3.94 -18.14 2.85
N ALA A 451 -2.71 -17.69 2.64
CA ALA A 451 -1.52 -18.50 2.81
C ALA A 451 -1.34 -19.00 4.26
N ALA A 452 -1.58 -18.15 5.26
CA ALA A 452 -1.50 -18.55 6.67
C ALA A 452 -2.47 -19.70 7.00
N THR A 453 -3.69 -19.66 6.45
CA THR A 453 -4.67 -20.74 6.61
C THR A 453 -4.19 -22.04 5.95
N ALA A 454 -3.65 -21.95 4.74
CA ALA A 454 -3.15 -23.11 3.99
C ALA A 454 -1.89 -23.71 4.64
N ILE A 455 -0.99 -22.88 5.15
CA ILE A 455 0.20 -23.30 5.90
C ILE A 455 -0.19 -24.07 7.17
N ASP A 456 -1.15 -23.56 7.92
CA ASP A 456 -1.69 -24.21 9.12
C ASP A 456 -2.24 -25.63 8.77
N GLN A 457 -3.10 -25.72 7.75
CA GLN A 457 -3.64 -27.00 7.28
C GLN A 457 -2.54 -27.97 6.83
N TYR A 458 -1.55 -27.47 6.09
CA TYR A 458 -0.43 -28.28 5.63
C TYR A 458 0.39 -28.87 6.77
N ILE A 459 0.77 -28.05 7.75
CA ILE A 459 1.57 -28.52 8.89
C ILE A 459 0.74 -29.51 9.75
N GLN A 460 -0.51 -29.19 10.04
CA GLN A 460 -1.39 -30.07 10.81
C GLN A 460 -1.66 -31.41 10.11
N SER A 461 -1.61 -31.46 8.78
CA SER A 461 -1.76 -32.71 8.02
C SER A 461 -0.55 -33.63 8.07
N LYS A 462 0.62 -33.13 8.51
CA LYS A 462 1.88 -33.87 8.66
C LYS A 462 2.16 -34.31 10.10
N ALA A 463 1.46 -33.72 11.06
CA ALA A 463 1.55 -34.06 12.49
C ALA A 463 0.64 -35.27 12.81
#